data_fccfddc1979ed7d86fb8004b46964e0a
#
_entry.id   fccfddc1979ed7d86fb8004b46964e0a
#
_cell.length_a   1.000
_cell.length_b   1.000
_cell.length_c   1.000
_cell.angle_alpha   90.00
_cell.angle_beta   90.00
_cell.angle_gamma   90.00
#
_symmetry.space_group_name_H-M   'P 1'
#
loop_
_entity.id
_entity.type
_entity.pdbx_description
1 polymer ?
#
loop_
_entity_poly.entity_id
_entity_poly.type
_entity_poly.pdbx_seq_one_letter_code
_entity_poly.pdbx_strand_id
1 'polypeptide(L)'
;MHKTAGETFFETFCTDHKVRWEPIPTKPSSSEKTPDYAIYPNGTKVIAEVKDIQESSTERQQREQLERLGWSTFGSGKVGDRARDIIGTAARQLKRMAKGKCPAMIVIYNPSFLLRHHTEPHAIKAAMYGFDTVILGLAPIYMREKPRLIDRKSGPGRKMGSQFNTTISAVAVLDGDGLTIYHNKFAARPLAVESFTGVAVRQFTIGEKQPGQFETWQEIGSSGGR
;
A
#
# COMPACT_ATOMS: atom_id res chain seq x y z
N MET A 1 -26.18 -4.65 -3.19
CA MET A 1 -24.76 -5.03 -3.12
C MET A 1 -24.33 -4.87 -1.67
N HIS A 2 -23.79 -5.90 -1.02
CA HIS A 2 -23.29 -5.76 0.35
C HIS A 2 -21.95 -5.04 0.30
N LYS A 3 -21.84 -3.92 1.04
CA LYS A 3 -20.56 -3.23 1.23
C LYS A 3 -19.62 -4.07 2.10
N THR A 4 -18.33 -4.01 1.83
CA THR A 4 -17.33 -4.61 2.69
C THR A 4 -17.10 -3.77 3.95
N ALA A 5 -16.43 -4.33 4.96
CA ALA A 5 -16.05 -3.57 6.15
C ALA A 5 -15.13 -2.41 5.80
N GLY A 6 -14.17 -2.64 4.89
CA GLY A 6 -13.25 -1.62 4.42
C GLY A 6 -13.95 -0.48 3.69
N GLU A 7 -14.93 -0.78 2.83
CA GLU A 7 -15.74 0.26 2.16
C GLU A 7 -16.49 1.12 3.19
N THR A 8 -17.13 0.49 4.18
CA THR A 8 -17.86 1.22 5.23
C THR A 8 -16.90 2.11 6.04
N PHE A 9 -15.75 1.57 6.44
CA PHE A 9 -14.77 2.31 7.22
C PHE A 9 -14.14 3.47 6.42
N PHE A 10 -13.91 3.26 5.12
CA PHE A 10 -13.40 4.30 4.23
C PHE A 10 -14.40 5.45 4.03
N GLU A 11 -15.70 5.15 3.87
CA GLU A 11 -16.74 6.17 3.80
C GLU A 11 -16.83 6.99 5.10
N THR A 12 -16.76 6.31 6.25
CA THR A 12 -16.73 6.97 7.56
C THR A 12 -15.52 7.88 7.67
N PHE A 13 -14.31 7.40 7.33
CA PHE A 13 -13.10 8.21 7.31
C PHE A 13 -13.27 9.45 6.42
N CYS A 14 -13.76 9.29 5.20
CA CYS A 14 -13.96 10.42 4.29
C CYS A 14 -14.97 11.45 4.87
N THR A 15 -16.04 10.97 5.49
CA THR A 15 -17.07 11.83 6.10
C THR A 15 -16.52 12.61 7.30
N ASP A 16 -15.83 11.94 8.22
CA ASP A 16 -15.27 12.54 9.44
C ASP A 16 -14.22 13.60 9.12
N HIS A 17 -13.44 13.36 8.07
CA HIS A 17 -12.40 14.28 7.59
C HIS A 17 -12.86 15.25 6.50
N LYS A 18 -14.16 15.31 6.23
CA LYS A 18 -14.78 16.21 5.23
C LYS A 18 -14.20 16.07 3.82
N VAL A 19 -13.74 14.88 3.47
CA VAL A 19 -13.35 14.50 2.11
C VAL A 19 -14.61 14.11 1.35
N ARG A 20 -15.01 14.91 0.37
CA ARG A 20 -16.16 14.56 -0.48
C ARG A 20 -15.87 13.25 -1.21
N TRP A 21 -16.84 12.35 -1.25
CA TRP A 21 -16.75 11.07 -1.94
C TRP A 21 -18.06 10.71 -2.64
N GLU A 22 -17.94 9.91 -3.70
CA GLU A 22 -19.08 9.42 -4.49
C GLU A 22 -18.80 7.96 -4.87
N PRO A 23 -19.76 7.04 -4.68
CA PRO A 23 -19.62 5.69 -5.18
C PRO A 23 -19.68 5.70 -6.72
N ILE A 24 -18.85 4.89 -7.37
CA ILE A 24 -18.86 4.76 -8.81
C ILE A 24 -19.87 3.67 -9.21
N PRO A 25 -20.92 4.00 -9.97
CA PRO A 25 -21.94 3.04 -10.33
C PRO A 25 -21.37 1.88 -11.13
N THR A 26 -21.67 0.66 -10.71
CA THR A 26 -21.38 -0.55 -11.49
C THR A 26 -22.47 -0.70 -12.55
N LYS A 27 -22.08 -0.85 -13.80
CA LYS A 27 -23.04 -1.11 -14.89
C LYS A 27 -23.54 -2.56 -14.80
N PRO A 28 -24.84 -2.82 -14.62
CA PRO A 28 -25.37 -4.17 -14.42
C PRO A 28 -25.08 -5.13 -15.58
N SER A 29 -24.93 -4.59 -16.80
CA SER A 29 -24.66 -5.36 -18.03
C SER A 29 -23.18 -5.63 -18.30
N SER A 30 -22.28 -5.14 -17.46
CA SER A 30 -20.84 -5.30 -17.65
C SER A 30 -20.31 -6.38 -16.70
N SER A 31 -19.63 -7.39 -17.28
CA SER A 31 -18.80 -8.32 -16.51
C SER A 31 -17.56 -7.66 -15.92
N GLU A 32 -17.35 -6.38 -16.23
CA GLU A 32 -16.18 -5.61 -15.81
C GLU A 32 -16.41 -4.96 -14.46
N LYS A 33 -15.52 -5.23 -13.52
CA LYS A 33 -15.49 -4.57 -12.22
C LYS A 33 -15.04 -3.12 -12.39
N THR A 34 -15.81 -2.19 -11.82
CA THR A 34 -15.46 -0.76 -11.71
C THR A 34 -14.78 -0.49 -10.38
N PRO A 35 -13.93 0.53 -10.26
CA PRO A 35 -13.46 1.02 -8.97
C PRO A 35 -14.61 1.47 -8.08
N ASP A 36 -14.37 1.47 -6.77
CA ASP A 36 -15.43 1.67 -5.79
C ASP A 36 -15.83 3.14 -5.67
N TYR A 37 -14.87 4.08 -5.66
CA TYR A 37 -15.13 5.49 -5.34
C TYR A 37 -14.39 6.49 -6.24
N ALA A 38 -15.03 7.65 -6.41
CA ALA A 38 -14.38 8.91 -6.73
C ALA A 38 -14.36 9.78 -5.47
N ILE A 39 -13.17 10.19 -5.02
CA ILE A 39 -13.01 11.09 -3.87
C ILE A 39 -12.43 12.41 -4.33
N TYR A 40 -12.67 13.46 -3.54
CA TYR A 40 -12.28 14.82 -3.90
C TYR A 40 -11.57 15.54 -2.74
N PRO A 41 -10.40 15.05 -2.30
CA PRO A 41 -9.64 15.75 -1.28
C PRO A 41 -9.21 17.12 -1.82
N ASN A 42 -9.56 18.19 -1.12
CA ASN A 42 -9.35 19.59 -1.55
C ASN A 42 -9.72 19.84 -3.02
N GLY A 43 -10.82 19.22 -3.47
CA GLY A 43 -11.34 19.40 -4.84
C GLY A 43 -10.60 18.60 -5.92
N THR A 44 -9.49 17.94 -5.61
CA THR A 44 -8.76 17.09 -6.55
C THR A 44 -9.46 15.75 -6.71
N LYS A 45 -9.89 15.43 -7.94
CA LYS A 45 -10.51 14.11 -8.20
C LYS A 45 -9.49 12.99 -8.16
N VAL A 46 -9.74 11.99 -7.32
CA VAL A 46 -8.96 10.76 -7.20
C VAL A 46 -9.89 9.55 -7.33
N ILE A 47 -9.53 8.56 -8.13
CA ILE A 47 -10.27 7.29 -8.20
C ILE A 47 -9.70 6.35 -7.16
N ALA A 48 -10.53 5.78 -6.30
CA ALA A 48 -10.12 4.89 -5.23
C ALA A 48 -10.76 3.50 -5.39
N GLU A 49 -9.97 2.49 -5.11
CA GLU A 49 -10.37 1.08 -5.00
C GLU A 49 -10.05 0.62 -3.60
N VAL A 50 -11.04 0.14 -2.86
CA VAL A 50 -10.91 -0.33 -1.47
C VAL A 50 -10.84 -1.85 -1.45
N LYS A 51 -9.90 -2.40 -0.71
CA LYS A 51 -9.72 -3.85 -0.54
C LYS A 51 -9.41 -4.21 0.90
N ASP A 52 -10.15 -5.16 1.42
CA ASP A 52 -9.95 -5.69 2.76
C ASP A 52 -8.84 -6.74 2.76
N ILE A 53 -7.96 -6.70 3.75
CA ILE A 53 -7.12 -7.85 4.06
C ILE A 53 -7.97 -8.90 4.76
N GLN A 54 -8.02 -10.09 4.16
CA GLN A 54 -8.74 -11.23 4.71
C GLN A 54 -7.81 -12.11 5.55
N GLU A 55 -8.27 -12.59 6.70
CA GLU A 55 -7.56 -13.65 7.42
C GLU A 55 -7.48 -14.93 6.60
N SER A 56 -6.31 -15.54 6.55
CA SER A 56 -6.18 -16.94 6.09
C SER A 56 -6.75 -17.91 7.13
N SER A 57 -6.95 -19.16 6.73
CA SER A 57 -7.35 -20.21 7.67
C SER A 57 -6.37 -20.37 8.83
N THR A 58 -5.06 -20.28 8.53
CA THR A 58 -3.99 -20.37 9.54
C THR A 58 -4.05 -19.20 10.52
N GLU A 59 -4.20 -17.95 10.03
CA GLU A 59 -4.28 -16.77 10.89
C GLU A 59 -5.54 -16.78 11.76
N ARG A 60 -6.65 -17.29 11.24
CA ARG A 60 -7.87 -17.50 12.02
C ARG A 60 -7.66 -18.48 13.16
N GLN A 61 -7.02 -19.62 12.89
CA GLN A 61 -6.69 -20.61 13.92
C GLN A 61 -5.74 -20.03 14.98
N GLN A 62 -4.77 -19.24 14.56
CA GLN A 62 -3.83 -18.55 15.47
C GLN A 62 -4.56 -17.52 16.35
N ARG A 63 -5.50 -16.77 15.81
CA ARG A 63 -6.34 -15.85 16.58
C ARG A 63 -7.22 -16.59 17.58
N GLU A 64 -7.89 -17.66 17.16
CA GLU A 64 -8.72 -18.50 18.03
C GLU A 64 -7.86 -19.13 19.16
N GLN A 65 -6.63 -19.55 18.85
CA GLN A 65 -5.70 -20.03 19.85
C GLN A 65 -5.30 -18.93 20.84
N LEU A 66 -5.00 -17.72 20.34
CA LEU A 66 -4.68 -16.57 21.18
C LEU A 66 -5.82 -16.22 22.13
N GLU A 67 -7.05 -16.17 21.63
CA GLU A 67 -8.26 -15.92 22.42
C GLU A 67 -8.49 -16.98 23.51
N ARG A 68 -8.22 -18.26 23.20
CA ARG A 68 -8.44 -19.36 24.13
C ARG A 68 -7.33 -19.52 25.16
N LEU A 69 -6.06 -19.34 24.76
CA LEU A 69 -4.88 -19.70 25.59
C LEU A 69 -4.10 -18.45 26.09
N GLY A 70 -4.45 -17.25 25.60
CA GLY A 70 -3.70 -16.03 25.90
C GLY A 70 -2.36 -15.89 25.16
N TRP A 71 -2.01 -16.87 24.31
CA TRP A 71 -0.81 -16.80 23.48
C TRP A 71 -1.00 -17.57 22.17
N SER A 72 -0.27 -17.15 21.13
CA SER A 72 -0.18 -17.86 19.86
C SER A 72 1.12 -17.48 19.15
N THR A 73 1.54 -18.29 18.18
CA THR A 73 2.70 -18.01 17.33
C THR A 73 2.21 -17.58 15.96
N PHE A 74 2.61 -16.38 15.54
CA PHE A 74 2.28 -15.88 14.22
C PHE A 74 3.51 -16.04 13.31
N GLY A 75 3.35 -16.85 12.25
CA GLY A 75 4.34 -16.98 11.19
C GLY A 75 3.96 -16.06 10.04
N SER A 76 4.89 -15.24 9.56
CA SER A 76 4.69 -14.46 8.36
C SER A 76 5.03 -15.31 7.12
N GLY A 77 4.20 -15.21 6.08
CA GLY A 77 4.58 -15.59 4.72
C GLY A 77 5.67 -14.67 4.16
N LYS A 78 5.81 -14.59 2.84
CA LYS A 78 6.73 -13.62 2.24
C LYS A 78 6.23 -12.20 2.49
N VAL A 79 7.14 -11.34 2.93
CA VAL A 79 6.85 -9.93 3.22
C VAL A 79 6.18 -9.25 2.03
N GLY A 80 5.05 -8.61 2.27
CA GLY A 80 4.28 -7.87 1.27
C GLY A 80 3.49 -8.71 0.27
N ASP A 81 3.41 -10.05 0.39
CA ASP A 81 2.66 -10.89 -0.56
C ASP A 81 1.19 -10.51 -0.63
N ARG A 82 0.52 -10.34 0.52
CA ARG A 82 -0.89 -9.92 0.57
C ARG A 82 -1.13 -8.57 -0.09
N ALA A 83 -0.34 -7.57 0.28
CA ALA A 83 -0.41 -6.26 -0.35
C ALA A 83 -0.12 -6.34 -1.85
N ARG A 84 0.79 -7.20 -2.27
CA ARG A 84 1.16 -7.44 -3.67
C ARG A 84 0.00 -8.00 -4.48
N ASP A 85 -0.74 -8.95 -3.93
CA ASP A 85 -1.90 -9.56 -4.58
C ASP A 85 -3.06 -8.56 -4.68
N ILE A 86 -3.30 -7.80 -3.63
CA ILE A 86 -4.28 -6.70 -3.61
C ILE A 86 -3.94 -5.67 -4.69
N ILE A 87 -2.70 -5.18 -4.73
CA ILE A 87 -2.24 -4.23 -5.75
C ILE A 87 -2.44 -4.79 -7.16
N GLY A 88 -2.07 -6.06 -7.38
CA GLY A 88 -2.22 -6.71 -8.68
C GLY A 88 -3.68 -6.81 -9.14
N THR A 89 -4.60 -7.03 -8.22
CA THR A 89 -6.04 -7.14 -8.52
C THR A 89 -6.67 -5.78 -8.75
N ALA A 90 -6.45 -4.83 -7.83
CA ALA A 90 -7.00 -3.48 -7.89
C ALA A 90 -6.48 -2.67 -9.09
N ALA A 91 -5.20 -2.84 -9.44
CA ALA A 91 -4.59 -2.14 -10.57
C ALA A 91 -5.33 -2.37 -11.89
N ARG A 92 -5.90 -3.55 -12.10
CA ARG A 92 -6.68 -3.85 -13.33
C ARG A 92 -7.96 -3.03 -13.42
N GLN A 93 -8.66 -2.83 -12.30
CA GLN A 93 -9.88 -2.02 -12.23
C GLN A 93 -9.55 -0.53 -12.43
N LEU A 94 -8.57 -0.03 -11.71
CA LEU A 94 -8.16 1.37 -11.76
C LEU A 94 -7.62 1.81 -13.13
N LYS A 95 -6.84 0.97 -13.82
CA LYS A 95 -6.32 1.27 -15.16
C LYS A 95 -7.40 1.60 -16.16
N ARG A 96 -8.53 0.91 -16.11
CA ARG A 96 -9.64 1.11 -17.04
C ARG A 96 -10.35 2.44 -16.81
N MET A 97 -10.56 2.81 -15.56
CA MET A 97 -11.34 4.00 -15.20
C MET A 97 -10.50 5.27 -15.21
N ALA A 98 -9.36 5.27 -14.56
CA ALA A 98 -8.51 6.44 -14.47
C ALA A 98 -7.92 6.83 -15.83
N LYS A 99 -7.60 5.83 -16.68
CA LYS A 99 -7.03 6.02 -18.04
C LYS A 99 -5.93 7.09 -18.11
N GLY A 100 -5.18 7.29 -17.02
CA GLY A 100 -4.20 8.36 -16.88
C GLY A 100 -4.76 9.77 -16.88
N LYS A 101 -6.08 9.96 -16.66
CA LYS A 101 -6.72 11.29 -16.65
C LYS A 101 -6.71 11.94 -15.27
N CYS A 102 -6.75 11.15 -14.21
CA CYS A 102 -6.69 11.59 -12.82
C CYS A 102 -5.87 10.61 -11.99
N PRO A 103 -5.39 11.03 -10.80
CA PRO A 103 -4.75 10.14 -9.85
C PRO A 103 -5.65 8.96 -9.48
N ALA A 104 -5.02 7.81 -9.23
CA ALA A 104 -5.69 6.59 -8.79
C ALA A 104 -5.02 6.03 -7.54
N MET A 105 -5.80 5.62 -6.55
CA MET A 105 -5.33 5.15 -5.26
C MET A 105 -5.93 3.79 -4.93
N ILE A 106 -5.10 2.88 -4.45
CA ILE A 106 -5.53 1.62 -3.86
C ILE A 106 -5.56 1.82 -2.35
N VAL A 107 -6.71 1.58 -1.72
CA VAL A 107 -6.86 1.62 -0.27
C VAL A 107 -6.93 0.20 0.25
N ILE A 108 -5.98 -0.17 1.08
CA ILE A 108 -5.92 -1.47 1.76
C ILE A 108 -6.45 -1.28 3.17
N TYR A 109 -7.62 -1.84 3.45
CA TYR A 109 -8.18 -1.84 4.79
C TYR A 109 -7.63 -3.01 5.60
N ASN A 110 -7.07 -2.70 6.75
CA ASN A 110 -6.60 -3.70 7.71
C ASN A 110 -7.46 -3.65 8.98
N PRO A 111 -8.36 -4.62 9.19
CA PRO A 111 -9.30 -4.60 10.31
C PRO A 111 -8.67 -5.04 11.64
N SER A 112 -7.45 -5.59 11.63
CA SER A 112 -6.92 -6.30 12.78
C SER A 112 -5.45 -5.98 13.05
N PHE A 113 -5.14 -5.73 14.32
CA PHE A 113 -3.77 -5.64 14.81
C PHE A 113 -2.93 -6.89 14.45
N LEU A 114 -3.53 -8.07 14.48
CA LEU A 114 -2.84 -9.33 14.16
C LEU A 114 -2.38 -9.41 12.71
N LEU A 115 -3.05 -8.70 11.80
CA LEU A 115 -2.70 -8.62 10.38
C LEU A 115 -1.80 -7.42 10.04
N ARG A 116 -1.39 -6.63 11.04
CA ARG A 116 -0.64 -5.38 10.84
C ARG A 116 0.67 -5.60 10.07
N HIS A 117 1.33 -6.73 10.28
CA HIS A 117 2.57 -7.07 9.58
C HIS A 117 2.42 -7.14 8.04
N HIS A 118 1.20 -7.30 7.50
CA HIS A 118 0.94 -7.26 6.06
C HIS A 118 0.88 -5.83 5.48
N THR A 119 0.65 -4.83 6.33
CA THR A 119 0.46 -3.42 5.94
C THR A 119 1.51 -2.48 6.52
N GLU A 120 2.46 -2.99 7.27
CA GLU A 120 3.59 -2.18 7.75
C GLU A 120 4.39 -1.55 6.60
N PRO A 121 5.06 -0.41 6.83
CA PRO A 121 5.76 0.33 5.78
C PRO A 121 6.72 -0.53 4.96
N HIS A 122 7.42 -1.49 5.59
CA HIS A 122 8.33 -2.39 4.88
C HIS A 122 7.59 -3.41 3.99
N ALA A 123 6.41 -3.87 4.39
CA ALA A 123 5.59 -4.78 3.59
C ALA A 123 5.01 -4.06 2.36
N ILE A 124 4.51 -2.83 2.53
CA ILE A 124 4.05 -1.99 1.42
C ILE A 124 5.21 -1.68 0.47
N LYS A 125 6.41 -1.35 1.00
CA LYS A 125 7.59 -1.13 0.16
C LYS A 125 7.94 -2.36 -0.67
N ALA A 126 7.98 -3.54 -0.04
CA ALA A 126 8.25 -4.80 -0.73
C ALA A 126 7.20 -5.14 -1.79
N ALA A 127 5.92 -4.81 -1.55
CA ALA A 127 4.85 -4.99 -2.52
C ALA A 127 4.97 -4.02 -3.70
N MET A 128 5.24 -2.75 -3.44
CA MET A 128 5.34 -1.72 -4.48
C MET A 128 6.63 -1.85 -5.29
N TYR A 129 7.77 -1.94 -4.63
CA TYR A 129 9.09 -1.79 -5.27
C TYR A 129 9.95 -3.04 -5.25
N GLY A 130 9.46 -4.14 -4.64
CA GLY A 130 10.16 -5.42 -4.56
C GLY A 130 11.09 -5.53 -3.36
N PHE A 131 11.73 -6.69 -3.27
CA PHE A 131 12.65 -7.00 -2.18
C PHE A 131 13.99 -6.29 -2.35
N ASP A 132 14.54 -5.86 -1.23
CA ASP A 132 15.91 -5.39 -1.17
C ASP A 132 16.86 -6.60 -1.10
N THR A 133 17.85 -6.61 -1.98
CA THR A 133 18.85 -7.68 -2.09
C THR A 133 20.22 -7.10 -1.88
N VAL A 134 20.99 -7.71 -0.98
CA VAL A 134 22.42 -7.41 -0.75
C VAL A 134 23.26 -8.43 -1.50
N ILE A 135 24.19 -7.96 -2.31
CA ILE A 135 25.16 -8.80 -2.97
C ILE A 135 26.51 -8.62 -2.24
N LEU A 136 26.97 -9.70 -1.60
CA LEU A 136 28.24 -9.71 -0.89
C LEU A 136 29.26 -10.51 -1.70
N GLY A 137 30.44 -9.96 -1.85
CA GLY A 137 31.63 -10.66 -2.30
C GLY A 137 32.31 -11.29 -1.09
N LEU A 138 32.64 -12.57 -1.21
CA LEU A 138 33.45 -13.28 -0.21
C LEU A 138 34.86 -13.47 -0.75
N ALA A 139 35.85 -13.11 0.04
CA ALA A 139 37.21 -13.56 -0.19
C ALA A 139 37.34 -15.07 0.07
N PRO A 140 38.31 -15.77 -0.55
CA PRO A 140 38.58 -17.15 -0.22
C PRO A 140 38.75 -17.35 1.29
N ILE A 141 38.22 -18.44 1.83
CA ILE A 141 38.14 -18.71 3.29
C ILE A 141 39.48 -18.58 4.00
N TYR A 142 40.59 -18.90 3.31
CA TYR A 142 41.94 -18.79 3.86
C TYR A 142 42.44 -17.36 4.07
N MET A 143 41.80 -16.36 3.44
CA MET A 143 42.21 -14.95 3.58
C MET A 143 41.63 -14.25 4.80
N ARG A 144 40.64 -14.86 5.51
CA ARG A 144 39.98 -14.31 6.69
C ARG A 144 39.46 -12.88 6.54
N GLU A 145 39.24 -12.45 5.31
CA GLU A 145 38.73 -11.10 5.02
C GLU A 145 37.21 -11.04 5.31
N LYS A 146 36.76 -9.87 5.76
CA LYS A 146 35.34 -9.63 5.97
C LYS A 146 34.59 -9.58 4.63
N PRO A 147 33.32 -10.06 4.57
CA PRO A 147 32.50 -9.93 3.38
C PRO A 147 32.46 -8.46 2.91
N ARG A 148 32.70 -8.27 1.62
CA ARG A 148 32.64 -6.93 0.99
C ARG A 148 31.31 -6.74 0.32
N LEU A 149 30.64 -5.62 0.61
CA LEU A 149 29.43 -5.23 -0.12
C LEU A 149 29.80 -4.93 -1.59
N ILE A 150 29.23 -5.69 -2.53
CA ILE A 150 29.38 -5.47 -3.98
C ILE A 150 28.25 -4.57 -4.47
N ASP A 151 26.99 -4.90 -4.16
CA ASP A 151 25.86 -4.18 -4.69
C ASP A 151 24.62 -4.34 -3.79
N ARG A 152 23.66 -3.42 -3.98
CA ARG A 152 22.33 -3.47 -3.39
C ARG A 152 21.30 -3.26 -4.49
N LYS A 153 20.39 -4.21 -4.64
CA LYS A 153 19.34 -4.20 -5.66
C LYS A 153 17.96 -4.27 -5.00
N SER A 154 17.03 -3.53 -5.57
CA SER A 154 15.62 -3.69 -5.25
C SER A 154 14.88 -4.13 -6.52
N GLY A 155 13.86 -4.98 -6.40
CA GLY A 155 13.06 -5.23 -7.58
C GLY A 155 12.35 -6.57 -7.75
N PRO A 156 12.85 -7.73 -7.29
CA PRO A 156 12.09 -8.96 -7.45
C PRO A 156 10.70 -8.86 -6.79
N GLY A 157 9.66 -9.27 -7.53
CA GLY A 157 8.28 -9.28 -7.03
C GLY A 157 7.58 -7.91 -6.96
N ARG A 158 8.18 -6.83 -7.46
CA ARG A 158 7.58 -5.48 -7.46
C ARG A 158 6.28 -5.40 -8.25
N LYS A 159 5.35 -4.55 -7.80
CA LYS A 159 4.09 -4.24 -8.50
C LYS A 159 4.07 -2.83 -9.11
N MET A 160 5.08 -2.00 -8.84
CA MET A 160 5.23 -0.66 -9.42
C MET A 160 6.56 -0.55 -10.16
N GLY A 161 6.55 0.14 -11.30
CA GLY A 161 7.74 0.35 -12.11
C GLY A 161 7.49 1.37 -13.20
N SER A 162 8.56 1.86 -13.84
CA SER A 162 8.47 2.86 -14.91
C SER A 162 7.66 2.39 -16.13
N GLN A 163 7.53 1.08 -16.33
CA GLN A 163 6.84 0.49 -17.48
C GLN A 163 5.50 -0.16 -17.12
N PHE A 164 5.14 -0.27 -15.85
CA PHE A 164 3.91 -0.92 -15.44
C PHE A 164 3.32 -0.33 -14.16
N ASN A 165 1.99 -0.37 -14.06
CA ASN A 165 1.19 0.21 -12.99
C ASN A 165 1.45 1.71 -12.73
N THR A 166 1.93 2.43 -13.73
CA THR A 166 2.12 3.89 -13.67
C THR A 166 0.80 4.67 -13.54
N THR A 167 -0.33 4.04 -13.81
CA THR A 167 -1.67 4.63 -13.59
C THR A 167 -2.00 4.75 -12.10
N ILE A 168 -1.38 3.94 -11.24
CA ILE A 168 -1.58 3.97 -9.80
C ILE A 168 -0.71 5.07 -9.20
N SER A 169 -1.33 6.04 -8.56
CA SER A 169 -0.65 7.18 -7.97
C SER A 169 -0.16 6.92 -6.54
N ALA A 170 -0.90 6.10 -5.80
CA ALA A 170 -0.57 5.76 -4.43
C ALA A 170 -1.19 4.42 -4.00
N VAL A 171 -0.60 3.81 -2.99
CA VAL A 171 -1.21 2.77 -2.15
C VAL A 171 -1.43 3.39 -0.78
N ALA A 172 -2.62 3.27 -0.25
CA ALA A 172 -2.94 3.74 1.09
C ALA A 172 -3.30 2.56 1.99
N VAL A 173 -2.94 2.66 3.26
CA VAL A 173 -3.36 1.73 4.32
C VAL A 173 -4.34 2.47 5.21
N LEU A 174 -5.49 1.86 5.42
CA LEU A 174 -6.54 2.34 6.32
C LEU A 174 -6.69 1.35 7.46
N ASP A 175 -6.49 1.82 8.68
CA ASP A 175 -6.58 1.01 9.90
C ASP A 175 -7.11 1.87 11.06
N GLY A 176 -7.03 1.34 12.29
CA GLY A 176 -7.47 2.06 13.49
C GLY A 176 -6.72 3.36 13.78
N ASP A 177 -5.52 3.52 13.23
CA ASP A 177 -4.68 4.72 13.38
C ASP A 177 -4.98 5.78 12.30
N GLY A 178 -5.84 5.47 11.32
CA GLY A 178 -6.25 6.37 10.24
C GLY A 178 -5.74 5.97 8.86
N LEU A 179 -5.54 6.95 7.97
CA LEU A 179 -5.11 6.73 6.59
C LEU A 179 -3.64 7.10 6.41
N THR A 180 -2.84 6.11 6.00
CA THR A 180 -1.43 6.31 5.62
C THR A 180 -1.26 6.11 4.12
N ILE A 181 -0.71 7.10 3.41
CA ILE A 181 -0.57 7.12 1.94
C ILE A 181 0.89 6.93 1.54
N TYR A 182 1.15 5.96 0.69
CA TYR A 182 2.46 5.64 0.11
C TYR A 182 2.45 6.00 -1.38
N HIS A 183 3.12 7.10 -1.73
CA HIS A 183 3.14 7.63 -3.09
C HIS A 183 3.95 6.73 -4.04
N ASN A 184 3.44 6.51 -5.24
CA ASN A 184 4.15 5.79 -6.29
C ASN A 184 5.05 6.74 -7.08
N LYS A 185 6.37 6.60 -6.92
CA LYS A 185 7.36 7.42 -7.65
C LYS A 185 7.32 7.26 -9.17
N PHE A 186 6.67 6.21 -9.69
CA PHE A 186 6.51 5.96 -11.12
C PHE A 186 5.12 6.37 -11.66
N ALA A 187 4.33 7.06 -10.87
CA ALA A 187 2.99 7.44 -11.27
C ALA A 187 3.01 8.40 -12.47
N ALA A 188 2.27 8.06 -13.52
CA ALA A 188 2.08 8.97 -14.66
C ALA A 188 1.23 10.20 -14.29
N ARG A 189 0.43 10.09 -13.25
CA ARG A 189 -0.36 11.17 -12.62
C ARG A 189 -0.11 11.10 -11.12
N PRO A 190 0.94 11.75 -10.61
CA PRO A 190 1.21 11.79 -9.19
C PRO A 190 0.02 12.37 -8.41
N LEU A 191 -0.24 11.82 -7.26
CA LEU A 191 -1.16 12.39 -6.28
C LEU A 191 -0.42 13.54 -5.59
N ALA A 192 -0.92 14.76 -5.73
CA ALA A 192 -0.33 15.91 -5.09
C ALA A 192 -0.48 15.80 -3.56
N VAL A 193 0.59 16.06 -2.83
CA VAL A 193 0.62 15.98 -1.36
C VAL A 193 -0.40 16.97 -0.75
N GLU A 194 -0.49 18.14 -1.36
CA GLU A 194 -1.37 19.23 -0.96
C GLU A 194 -2.86 18.86 -1.09
N SER A 195 -3.19 17.85 -1.88
CA SER A 195 -4.58 17.37 -2.00
C SER A 195 -5.17 16.94 -0.68
N PHE A 196 -4.34 16.51 0.27
CA PHE A 196 -4.78 16.09 1.60
C PHE A 196 -4.43 17.09 2.72
N THR A 197 -4.11 18.34 2.38
CA THR A 197 -3.88 19.38 3.40
C THR A 197 -5.12 19.55 4.28
N GLY A 198 -4.94 19.53 5.60
CA GLY A 198 -6.03 19.61 6.57
C GLY A 198 -6.80 18.31 6.82
N VAL A 199 -6.45 17.23 6.11
CA VAL A 199 -6.95 15.88 6.39
C VAL A 199 -5.93 15.16 7.26
N ALA A 200 -6.38 14.47 8.30
CA ALA A 200 -5.50 13.72 9.21
C ALA A 200 -4.96 12.45 8.52
N VAL A 201 -3.99 12.62 7.65
CA VAL A 201 -3.30 11.54 6.93
C VAL A 201 -1.80 11.65 7.09
N ARG A 202 -1.12 10.51 7.10
CA ARG A 202 0.33 10.45 6.94
C ARG A 202 0.67 10.14 5.50
N GLN A 203 1.67 10.80 4.96
CA GLN A 203 2.07 10.63 3.57
C GLN A 203 3.56 10.30 3.47
N PHE A 204 3.89 9.32 2.63
CA PHE A 204 5.26 8.84 2.46
C PHE A 204 5.62 8.75 0.99
N THR A 205 6.85 9.13 0.66
CA THR A 205 7.48 8.88 -0.64
C THR A 205 8.78 8.11 -0.47
N ILE A 206 9.26 7.49 -1.53
CA ILE A 206 10.60 6.91 -1.53
C ILE A 206 11.61 8.05 -1.73
N GLY A 207 12.51 8.18 -0.78
CA GLY A 207 13.64 9.11 -0.88
C GLY A 207 14.60 8.74 -2.00
N GLU A 208 15.43 9.71 -2.40
CA GLU A 208 16.48 9.47 -3.38
C GLU A 208 17.46 8.42 -2.88
N LYS A 209 17.83 7.52 -3.80
CA LYS A 209 18.79 6.46 -3.51
C LYS A 209 20.18 7.07 -3.38
N GLN A 210 20.75 7.02 -2.19
CA GLN A 210 22.16 7.32 -1.99
C GLN A 210 23.03 6.09 -2.32
N PRO A 211 24.26 6.29 -2.84
CA PRO A 211 25.17 5.19 -3.10
C PRO A 211 25.37 4.31 -1.86
N GLY A 212 25.21 3.01 -2.03
CA GLY A 212 25.38 2.03 -0.94
C GLY A 212 24.25 1.96 0.10
N GLN A 213 23.15 2.69 -0.09
CA GLN A 213 21.97 2.62 0.78
C GLN A 213 20.75 2.04 0.06
N PHE A 214 19.84 1.46 0.82
CA PHE A 214 18.51 1.11 0.32
C PHE A 214 17.63 2.36 0.28
N GLU A 215 16.71 2.37 -0.68
CA GLU A 215 15.62 3.34 -0.68
C GLU A 215 14.74 3.14 0.56
N THR A 216 14.40 4.21 1.26
CA THR A 216 13.54 4.19 2.44
C THR A 216 12.36 5.13 2.28
N TRP A 217 11.29 4.88 3.02
CA TRP A 217 10.19 5.81 3.12
C TRP A 217 10.63 7.09 3.83
N GLN A 218 10.24 8.21 3.26
CA GLN A 218 10.38 9.54 3.85
C GLN A 218 8.99 10.12 4.02
N GLU A 219 8.66 10.58 5.22
CA GLU A 219 7.40 11.25 5.50
C GLU A 219 7.41 12.63 4.86
N ILE A 220 6.32 12.98 4.19
CA ILE A 220 6.14 14.25 3.48
C ILE A 220 4.82 14.89 3.93
N GLY A 221 4.74 16.23 3.88
CA GLY A 221 3.49 16.95 4.13
C GLY A 221 3.04 17.01 5.59
N SER A 222 3.86 16.57 6.56
CA SER A 222 3.60 16.82 7.98
C SER A 222 3.93 18.28 8.32
N SER A 223 3.20 19.23 7.77
CA SER A 223 3.23 20.60 8.27
C SER A 223 2.45 20.64 9.58
N GLY A 224 3.20 20.52 10.67
CA GLY A 224 3.00 20.91 12.03
C GLY A 224 1.58 21.20 12.52
N GLY A 225 1.03 20.25 13.23
CA GLY A 225 0.08 20.47 14.30
C GLY A 225 0.65 19.81 15.55
N ARG A 226 1.43 20.55 16.32
CA ARG A 226 1.63 20.27 17.73
C ARG A 226 0.60 21.07 18.51
#